data_a2ff0eccffd224ad5daaaaf27ff33737
#
_entry.id   a2ff0eccffd224ad5daaaaf27ff33737
#
_cell.length_a   1.000
_cell.length_b   1.000
_cell.length_c   1.000
_cell.angle_alpha   90.00
_cell.angle_beta   90.00
_cell.angle_gamma   90.00
#
_symmetry.space_group_name_H-M   'P 1'
#
loop_
_entity.id
_entity.type
_entity.pdbx_description
1 polymer ?
#
loop_
_entity_poly.entity_id
_entity_poly.type
_entity_poly.pdbx_seq_one_letter_code
_entity_poly.pdbx_strand_id
1 'polypeptide(L)' 'MSDGARQVVEQFDEIVKPEGGSVTLLSSEGGVLRVRYVPGVNEECAECVMEPDALGAMMKDMVITLDPSITTVEVEA' A
#
# COMPACT_ATOMS: atom_id res chain seq x y z
N MET A 1 -16.39 -0.04 9.26
CA MET A 1 -15.84 0.31 7.94
C MET A 1 -14.64 1.21 8.12
N SER A 2 -13.56 0.83 7.51
CA SER A 2 -12.28 1.46 7.75
C SER A 2 -11.95 2.44 6.64
N ASP A 3 -12.44 3.66 6.77
CA ASP A 3 -12.12 4.73 5.81
C ASP A 3 -10.63 5.05 5.82
N GLY A 4 -9.97 4.85 6.97
CA GLY A 4 -8.54 5.05 7.09
C GLY A 4 -7.73 4.10 6.19
N ALA A 5 -8.10 2.82 6.17
CA ALA A 5 -7.44 1.84 5.32
C ALA A 5 -7.59 2.19 3.84
N ARG A 6 -8.81 2.53 3.43
CA ARG A 6 -9.08 2.94 2.06
C ARG A 6 -8.31 4.19 1.67
N GLN A 7 -8.26 5.16 2.55
CA GLN A 7 -7.53 6.40 2.32
C GLN A 7 -6.04 6.14 2.13
N VAL A 8 -5.45 5.27 2.94
CA VAL A 8 -4.04 4.89 2.82
C VAL A 8 -3.79 4.22 1.47
N VAL A 9 -4.64 3.29 1.07
CA VAL A 9 -4.51 2.61 -0.23
C VAL A 9 -4.56 3.62 -1.37
N GLU A 10 -5.50 4.55 -1.35
CA GLU A 10 -5.62 5.57 -2.39
C GLU A 10 -4.39 6.47 -2.47
N GLN A 11 -3.84 6.86 -1.32
CA GLN A 11 -2.64 7.68 -1.29
C GLN A 11 -1.43 6.96 -1.87
N PHE A 12 -1.24 5.69 -1.52
CA PHE A 12 -0.14 4.91 -2.06
C PHE A 12 -0.32 4.62 -3.55
N ASP A 13 -1.55 4.41 -3.99
CA ASP A 13 -1.82 4.25 -5.43
C ASP A 13 -1.38 5.50 -6.20
N GLU A 14 -1.65 6.68 -5.69
CA GLU A 14 -1.21 7.92 -6.31
C GLU A 14 0.30 8.09 -6.31
N ILE A 15 0.98 7.62 -5.26
CA ILE A 15 2.43 7.70 -5.14
C ILE A 15 3.11 6.84 -6.21
N VAL A 16 2.59 5.64 -6.46
CA VAL A 16 3.20 4.70 -7.41
C VAL A 16 2.69 4.87 -8.84
N LYS A 17 1.60 5.57 -9.03
CA LYS A 17 0.96 5.75 -10.33
C LYS A 17 1.86 6.42 -11.38
N PRO A 18 2.66 7.45 -11.04
CA PRO A 18 3.56 8.05 -12.03
C PRO A 18 4.60 7.07 -12.59
N GLU A 19 4.90 6.01 -11.86
CA GLU A 19 5.83 4.96 -12.29
C GLU A 19 5.13 3.82 -13.02
N GLY A 20 3.82 3.94 -13.24
CA GLY A 20 3.02 2.90 -13.88
C GLY A 20 2.58 1.80 -12.93
N GLY A 21 2.80 1.98 -11.62
CA GLY A 21 2.36 1.04 -10.61
C GLY A 21 0.92 1.24 -10.17
N SER A 22 0.43 0.32 -9.36
CA SER A 22 -0.90 0.44 -8.76
C SER A 22 -0.97 -0.27 -7.42
N VAL A 23 -1.82 0.24 -6.55
CA VAL A 23 -2.15 -0.38 -5.27
C VAL A 23 -3.66 -0.51 -5.20
N THR A 24 -4.14 -1.72 -4.97
CA THR A 24 -5.57 -2.02 -4.93
C THR A 24 -5.93 -2.62 -3.57
N LEU A 25 -7.01 -2.14 -2.98
CA LEU A 25 -7.53 -2.70 -1.73
C LEU A 25 -8.21 -4.03 -2.04
N LEU A 26 -7.74 -5.11 -1.40
CA LEU A 26 -8.33 -6.44 -1.53
C LEU A 26 -9.31 -6.71 -0.40
N SER A 27 -8.89 -6.47 0.84
CA SER A 27 -9.76 -6.63 2.00
C SER A 27 -9.18 -5.89 3.21
N SER A 28 -10.05 -5.64 4.18
CA SER A 28 -9.64 -5.10 5.49
C SER A 28 -10.53 -5.73 6.55
N GLU A 29 -10.13 -6.89 7.07
CA GLU A 29 -10.89 -7.64 8.05
C GLU A 29 -9.98 -8.13 9.17
N GLY A 30 -10.52 -8.20 10.38
CA GLY A 30 -9.82 -8.76 11.52
C GLY A 30 -8.52 -8.05 11.88
N GLY A 31 -8.43 -6.76 11.60
CA GLY A 31 -7.23 -5.99 11.84
C GLY A 31 -6.13 -6.18 10.79
N VAL A 32 -6.44 -6.86 9.68
CA VAL A 32 -5.49 -7.10 8.58
C VAL A 32 -5.95 -6.36 7.34
N LEU A 33 -5.09 -5.48 6.85
CA LEU A 33 -5.29 -4.79 5.57
C LEU A 33 -4.56 -5.56 4.48
N ARG A 34 -5.29 -6.06 3.50
CA ARG A 34 -4.71 -6.73 2.34
C ARG A 34 -4.80 -5.83 1.12
N VAL A 35 -3.67 -5.66 0.47
CA VAL A 35 -3.58 -4.86 -0.74
C VAL A 35 -2.79 -5.61 -1.80
N ARG A 36 -3.09 -5.30 -3.04
CA ARG A 36 -2.32 -5.78 -4.17
C ARG A 36 -1.48 -4.64 -4.71
N TYR A 37 -0.18 -4.85 -4.75
CA TYR A 37 0.75 -3.88 -5.30
C TYR A 37 1.34 -4.41 -6.60
N VAL A 38 1.15 -3.64 -7.65
CA VAL A 38 1.79 -3.90 -8.94
C VAL A 38 2.88 -2.84 -9.10
N PRO A 39 4.15 -3.22 -8.99
CA PRO A 39 5.24 -2.25 -9.16
C PRO A 39 5.30 -1.76 -10.61
N GLY A 40 5.55 -0.48 -10.76
CA GLY A 40 5.76 0.10 -12.07
C GLY A 40 7.11 -0.30 -12.64
N VAL A 41 7.35 0.10 -13.87
CA VAL A 41 8.64 -0.08 -14.53
C VAL A 41 9.27 1.28 -14.72
N ASN A 42 10.44 1.48 -14.12
CA ASN A 42 11.22 2.68 -14.33
C ASN A 42 12.55 2.28 -14.99
N GLU A 43 12.64 2.44 -16.28
CA GLU A 43 13.81 2.04 -17.06
C GLU A 43 15.06 2.86 -16.72
N GLU A 44 14.88 4.09 -16.26
CA GLU A 44 15.99 4.96 -15.92
C GLU A 44 16.52 4.70 -14.51
N CYS A 45 15.68 4.20 -13.62
CA CYS A 45 16.06 3.95 -12.24
C CYS A 45 15.27 2.77 -11.68
N ALA A 46 15.79 1.56 -11.86
CA ALA A 46 15.14 0.36 -11.32
C ALA A 46 15.03 0.40 -9.80
N GLU A 47 15.95 1.09 -9.13
CA GLU A 47 15.95 1.23 -7.67
C GLU A 47 14.91 2.23 -7.16
N CYS A 48 14.36 3.05 -8.05
CA CYS A 48 13.33 4.03 -7.68
C CYS A 48 11.96 3.39 -7.52
N VAL A 49 11.79 2.16 -8.00
CA VAL A 49 10.56 1.41 -7.82
C VAL A 49 10.53 0.83 -6.40
N MET A 50 9.48 1.16 -5.65
CA MET A 50 9.35 0.71 -4.28
C MET A 50 9.14 -0.80 -4.21
N GLU A 51 9.88 -1.47 -3.33
CA GLU A 51 9.69 -2.89 -3.10
C GLU A 51 8.41 -3.14 -2.29
N PRO A 52 7.73 -4.30 -2.50
CA PRO A 52 6.51 -4.61 -1.75
C PRO A 52 6.70 -4.58 -0.23
N ASP A 53 7.83 -5.04 0.27
CA ASP A 53 8.11 -5.03 1.71
C ASP A 53 8.22 -3.61 2.25
N ALA A 54 8.88 -2.72 1.52
CA ALA A 54 9.01 -1.31 1.90
C ALA A 54 7.65 -0.61 1.86
N LEU A 55 6.86 -0.88 0.83
CA LEU A 55 5.50 -0.34 0.70
C LEU A 55 4.65 -0.77 1.88
N GLY A 56 4.68 -2.06 2.23
CA GLY A 56 3.90 -2.61 3.34
C GLY A 56 4.27 -1.97 4.68
N ALA A 57 5.56 -1.77 4.92
CA ALA A 57 6.02 -1.14 6.16
C ALA A 57 5.54 0.32 6.26
N MET A 58 5.61 1.08 5.18
CA MET A 58 5.13 2.45 5.14
C MET A 58 3.62 2.53 5.30
N MET A 59 2.88 1.66 4.63
CA MET A 59 1.43 1.59 4.75
C MET A 59 1.01 1.26 6.17
N LYS A 60 1.72 0.34 6.81
CA LYS A 60 1.45 -0.03 8.20
C LYS A 60 1.57 1.16 9.13
N ASP A 61 2.64 1.94 9.00
CA ASP A 61 2.83 3.13 9.82
C ASP A 61 1.70 4.14 9.61
N MET A 62 1.28 4.35 8.39
CA MET A 62 0.20 5.29 8.09
C MET A 62 -1.16 4.78 8.58
N VAL A 63 -1.46 3.52 8.31
CA VAL A 63 -2.78 2.98 8.64
C VAL A 63 -2.99 2.87 10.14
N ILE A 64 -1.96 2.56 10.91
CA ILE A 64 -2.05 2.51 12.37
C ILE A 64 -2.42 3.88 12.92
N THR A 65 -1.91 4.94 12.32
CA THR A 65 -2.22 6.32 12.73
C THR A 65 -3.66 6.69 12.40
N LEU A 66 -4.14 6.30 11.22
CA LEU A 66 -5.48 6.64 10.75
C LEU A 66 -6.55 5.68 11.28
N ASP A 67 -6.20 4.42 11.45
CA ASP A 67 -7.12 3.40 11.93
C ASP A 67 -6.38 2.40 12.82
N PRO A 68 -6.35 2.66 14.15
CA PRO A 68 -5.62 1.79 15.09
C PRO A 68 -6.15 0.36 15.17
N SER A 69 -7.32 0.08 14.63
CA SER A 69 -7.85 -1.28 14.61
C SER A 69 -7.10 -2.18 13.62
N ILE A 70 -6.38 -1.59 12.69
CA ILE A 70 -5.56 -2.35 11.73
C ILE A 70 -4.14 -2.45 12.29
N THR A 71 -3.70 -3.66 12.53
CA THR A 71 -2.38 -3.95 13.11
C THR A 71 -1.43 -4.61 12.15
N THR A 72 -1.92 -5.10 11.02
CA THR A 72 -1.13 -5.83 10.04
C THR A 72 -1.47 -5.36 8.63
N VAL A 73 -0.46 -5.24 7.79
CA VAL A 73 -0.63 -4.98 6.36
C VAL A 73 0.02 -6.10 5.58
N GLU A 74 -0.76 -6.75 4.72
CA GLU A 74 -0.27 -7.77 3.81
C GLU A 74 -0.28 -7.20 2.39
N VAL A 75 0.84 -7.29 1.72
CA VAL A 75 1.01 -6.81 0.34
C VAL A 75 1.22 -8.01 -0.57
N GLU A 76 0.33 -8.16 -1.54
CA GLU A 76 0.49 -9.15 -2.62
C GLU A 76 1.14 -8.47 -3.82
N ALA A 77 2.17 -9.09 -4.32
CA ALA A 77 2.88 -8.59 -5.50
C ALA A 77 2.42 -9.28 -6.77
#